data_95a43ea5fbb83ce8da1ffb6651ee5bd2
#
_entry.id   95a43ea5fbb83ce8da1ffb6651ee5bd2
#
_cell.length_a   1.000
_cell.length_b   1.000
_cell.length_c   1.000
_cell.angle_alpha   90.00
_cell.angle_beta   90.00
_cell.angle_gamma   90.00
#
_symmetry.space_group_name_H-M   'P 1'
#
loop_
_entity.id
_entity.type
_entity.pdbx_description
1 polymer ?
#
loop_
_entity_poly.entity_id
_entity_poly.type
_entity_poly.pdbx_seq_one_letter_code
_entity_poly.pdbx_strand_id
1 'polypeptide(L)'
;MARWISLINLRGVYTSPPLSIPISCDGAMTKITWESEAPENTQVIIQTRVSFDGGYHWTEWRNCVNGGQIPDINEDTGLYGASIVYRVLMQSKAYEHKPVFKSVTFYFEPVLVFGNKGDLPCSPEIWITKKGNGDFSIVNLTHNNEEFKFNNLIDGETVFVDNENQDIETSLAVTYRYKDFNDNFLSFPVGKNVLRVNGIADITFRYQFKLL
;
A
#
# COMPACT_ATOMS: atom_id res chain seq x y z
N MET A 1 10.23 57.49 -13.79
CA MET A 1 9.47 56.52 -14.60
C MET A 1 8.61 55.68 -13.67
N ALA A 2 7.30 55.77 -13.76
CA ALA A 2 6.38 54.93 -13.01
C ALA A 2 6.43 53.50 -13.60
N ARG A 3 6.80 52.51 -12.76
CA ARG A 3 6.76 51.09 -13.13
C ARG A 3 5.34 50.57 -12.87
N TRP A 4 4.61 50.24 -13.92
CA TRP A 4 3.37 49.49 -13.79
C TRP A 4 3.65 48.07 -13.34
N ILE A 5 3.20 47.70 -12.15
CA ILE A 5 3.24 46.30 -11.66
C ILE A 5 1.92 45.69 -12.07
N SER A 6 1.94 44.78 -13.04
CA SER A 6 0.77 43.98 -13.40
C SER A 6 0.60 42.89 -12.33
N LEU A 7 -0.43 42.98 -11.51
CA LEU A 7 -0.81 41.97 -10.54
C LEU A 7 -1.79 40.99 -11.19
N ILE A 8 -1.27 40.12 -12.07
CA ILE A 8 -2.05 39.03 -12.64
C ILE A 8 -1.94 37.84 -11.71
N ASN A 9 -3.09 37.32 -11.27
CA ASN A 9 -3.18 36.13 -10.49
C ASN A 9 -4.41 35.33 -10.95
N LEU A 10 -4.25 34.61 -12.05
CA LEU A 10 -5.29 33.74 -12.59
C LEU A 10 -5.31 32.42 -11.78
N ARG A 11 -6.51 32.00 -11.42
CA ARG A 11 -6.72 30.75 -10.66
C ARG A 11 -7.79 29.90 -11.33
N GLY A 12 -7.52 28.59 -11.40
CA GLY A 12 -8.48 27.58 -11.78
C GLY A 12 -8.51 26.48 -10.73
N VAL A 13 -9.69 25.95 -10.45
CA VAL A 13 -9.88 24.83 -9.52
C VAL A 13 -10.77 23.80 -10.21
N TYR A 14 -10.30 22.56 -10.20
CA TYR A 14 -11.11 21.40 -10.54
C TYR A 14 -11.21 20.50 -9.30
N THR A 15 -12.38 19.98 -9.02
CA THR A 15 -12.58 18.99 -7.94
C THR A 15 -13.29 17.76 -8.54
N SER A 16 -12.75 16.58 -8.29
CA SER A 16 -13.35 15.34 -8.75
C SER A 16 -14.63 15.01 -7.98
N PRO A 17 -15.54 14.20 -8.52
CA PRO A 17 -16.52 13.51 -7.70
C PRO A 17 -15.80 12.57 -6.72
N PRO A 18 -16.49 12.07 -5.68
CA PRO A 18 -15.98 10.98 -4.86
C PRO A 18 -15.66 9.74 -5.70
N LEU A 19 -14.47 9.20 -5.53
CA LEU A 19 -14.00 7.98 -6.19
C LEU A 19 -13.88 6.90 -5.11
N SER A 20 -14.57 5.78 -5.30
CA SER A 20 -14.42 4.63 -4.41
C SER A 20 -13.02 4.04 -4.55
N ILE A 21 -12.38 3.76 -3.43
CA ILE A 21 -11.11 3.02 -3.43
C ILE A 21 -11.43 1.55 -3.71
N PRO A 22 -10.83 0.93 -4.77
CA PRO A 22 -11.29 -0.36 -5.30
C PRO A 22 -10.81 -1.57 -4.49
N ILE A 23 -10.22 -1.35 -3.31
CA ILE A 23 -9.71 -2.42 -2.43
C ILE A 23 -10.32 -2.29 -1.03
N SER A 24 -10.45 -3.45 -0.36
CA SER A 24 -10.87 -3.56 1.03
C SER A 24 -9.78 -4.33 1.78
N CYS A 25 -9.04 -3.67 2.65
CA CYS A 25 -7.91 -4.25 3.37
C CYS A 25 -7.66 -3.48 4.66
N ASP A 26 -6.89 -4.09 5.58
CA ASP A 26 -6.52 -3.47 6.87
C ASP A 26 -5.43 -2.42 6.73
N GLY A 27 -4.70 -2.43 5.62
CA GLY A 27 -3.68 -1.45 5.34
C GLY A 27 -3.23 -1.48 3.88
N ALA A 28 -2.69 -0.37 3.40
CA ALA A 28 -2.18 -0.28 2.04
C ALA A 28 -0.96 0.62 1.93
N MET A 29 -0.01 0.21 1.11
CA MET A 29 0.95 1.14 0.53
C MET A 29 0.29 1.90 -0.61
N THR A 30 0.49 3.21 -0.66
CA THR A 30 -0.14 4.04 -1.66
C THR A 30 0.87 4.88 -2.41
N LYS A 31 0.52 5.26 -3.63
CA LYS A 31 1.27 6.20 -4.42
C LYS A 31 0.33 7.03 -5.28
N ILE A 32 0.61 8.33 -5.40
CA ILE A 32 -0.07 9.22 -6.34
C ILE A 32 0.93 9.75 -7.37
N THR A 33 0.57 9.71 -8.63
CA THR A 33 1.33 10.34 -9.71
C THR A 33 0.41 11.18 -10.59
N TRP A 34 0.96 12.22 -11.22
CA TRP A 34 0.22 13.01 -12.20
C TRP A 34 1.12 13.54 -13.28
N GLU A 35 0.50 13.83 -14.41
CA GLU A 35 1.11 14.54 -15.53
C GLU A 35 0.55 15.95 -15.62
N SER A 36 1.42 16.92 -15.67
CA SER A 36 1.05 18.34 -15.83
C SER A 36 2.17 19.12 -16.49
N GLU A 37 1.80 20.20 -17.16
CA GLU A 37 2.74 21.19 -17.67
C GLU A 37 2.56 22.49 -16.86
N ALA A 38 3.62 22.95 -16.26
CA ALA A 38 3.66 24.19 -15.48
C ALA A 38 4.75 25.11 -16.04
N PRO A 39 4.46 25.87 -17.09
CA PRO A 39 5.39 26.87 -17.64
C PRO A 39 5.81 27.90 -16.58
N GLU A 40 6.81 28.71 -16.90
CA GLU A 40 7.32 29.74 -16.02
C GLU A 40 6.18 30.63 -15.48
N ASN A 41 6.26 30.99 -14.19
CA ASN A 41 5.25 31.77 -13.47
C ASN A 41 3.86 31.09 -13.36
N THR A 42 3.80 29.77 -13.54
CA THR A 42 2.59 28.96 -13.30
C THR A 42 2.83 27.90 -12.24
N GLN A 43 1.73 27.37 -11.69
CA GLN A 43 1.76 26.30 -10.70
C GLN A 43 0.57 25.37 -10.84
N VAL A 44 0.81 24.06 -10.67
CA VAL A 44 -0.22 23.03 -10.51
C VAL A 44 0.00 22.38 -9.15
N ILE A 45 -1.03 22.41 -8.31
CA ILE A 45 -1.01 21.77 -6.98
C ILE A 45 -2.12 20.73 -6.97
N ILE A 46 -1.80 19.51 -6.59
CA ILE A 46 -2.78 18.45 -6.35
C ILE A 46 -2.99 18.31 -4.85
N GLN A 47 -4.25 18.24 -4.45
CA GLN A 47 -4.64 17.95 -3.08
C GLN A 47 -5.63 16.80 -3.07
N THR A 48 -5.59 16.00 -2.00
CA THR A 48 -6.54 14.94 -1.74
C THR A 48 -7.20 15.11 -0.38
N ARG A 49 -8.35 14.48 -0.23
CA ARG A 49 -9.00 14.18 1.05
C ARG A 49 -9.65 12.82 0.95
N VAL A 50 -9.75 12.12 2.07
CA VAL A 50 -10.24 10.74 2.15
C VAL A 50 -11.41 10.66 3.09
N SER A 51 -12.35 9.76 2.80
CA SER A 51 -13.42 9.35 3.70
C SER A 51 -13.25 7.86 3.98
N PHE A 52 -13.39 7.46 5.24
CA PHE A 52 -13.32 6.07 5.69
C PHE A 52 -14.68 5.51 6.12
N ASP A 53 -15.75 6.27 5.90
CA ASP A 53 -17.12 5.95 6.37
C ASP A 53 -18.16 6.10 5.26
N GLY A 54 -17.79 5.83 4.03
CA GLY A 54 -18.71 5.90 2.89
C GLY A 54 -19.07 7.31 2.44
N GLY A 55 -18.28 8.33 2.83
CA GLY A 55 -18.49 9.71 2.39
C GLY A 55 -19.21 10.61 3.40
N TYR A 56 -19.52 10.12 4.61
CA TYR A 56 -20.14 10.94 5.64
C TYR A 56 -19.19 11.95 6.25
N HIS A 57 -17.94 11.56 6.51
CA HIS A 57 -16.89 12.45 7.00
C HIS A 57 -15.68 12.40 6.08
N TRP A 58 -15.04 13.56 5.91
CA TRP A 58 -13.87 13.72 5.05
C TRP A 58 -12.72 14.32 5.85
N THR A 59 -11.49 13.83 5.58
CA THR A 59 -10.28 14.46 6.11
C THR A 59 -10.11 15.87 5.52
N GLU A 60 -9.16 16.62 6.09
CA GLU A 60 -8.79 17.92 5.56
C GLU A 60 -8.07 17.78 4.20
N TRP A 61 -8.12 18.82 3.39
CA TRP A 61 -7.37 18.87 2.15
C TRP A 61 -5.87 18.87 2.40
N ARG A 62 -5.17 17.86 1.89
CA ARG A 62 -3.72 17.73 2.01
C ARG A 62 -3.03 17.86 0.66
N ASN A 63 -1.90 18.58 0.63
CA ASN A 63 -1.06 18.66 -0.57
C ASN A 63 -0.41 17.30 -0.84
N CYS A 64 -0.43 16.89 -2.10
CA CYS A 64 0.25 15.71 -2.58
C CYS A 64 1.63 16.03 -3.14
N VAL A 65 2.51 15.05 -3.11
CA VAL A 65 3.81 15.06 -3.79
C VAL A 65 3.75 14.09 -4.94
N ASN A 66 4.16 14.51 -6.14
CA ASN A 66 4.16 13.63 -7.32
C ASN A 66 5.12 12.46 -7.12
N GLY A 67 4.62 11.24 -7.21
CA GLY A 67 5.36 10.01 -6.88
C GLY A 67 5.37 9.65 -5.39
N GLY A 68 4.78 10.48 -4.52
CA GLY A 68 4.68 10.25 -3.08
C GLY A 68 3.45 9.45 -2.66
N GLN A 69 3.33 9.18 -1.35
CA GLN A 69 2.14 8.56 -0.75
C GLN A 69 0.91 9.47 -0.85
N ILE A 70 -0.26 8.86 -0.85
CA ILE A 70 -1.54 9.57 -0.68
C ILE A 70 -1.64 9.98 0.78
N PRO A 71 -1.79 11.29 1.08
CA PRO A 71 -1.95 11.75 2.46
C PRO A 71 -3.14 11.08 3.16
N ASP A 72 -3.04 10.94 4.48
CA ASP A 72 -4.03 10.34 5.38
C ASP A 72 -4.24 8.82 5.17
N ILE A 73 -3.51 8.16 4.26
CA ILE A 73 -3.49 6.70 4.09
C ILE A 73 -2.08 6.19 4.32
N ASN A 74 -1.93 5.26 5.24
CA ASN A 74 -0.68 4.57 5.52
C ASN A 74 -0.90 3.04 5.60
N GLU A 75 0.14 2.30 5.90
CA GLU A 75 0.13 0.84 5.92
C GLU A 75 -0.80 0.25 7.00
N ASP A 76 -1.19 1.05 8.00
CA ASP A 76 -2.09 0.65 9.09
C ASP A 76 -3.52 1.20 8.90
N THR A 77 -3.80 1.83 7.76
CA THR A 77 -5.09 2.46 7.50
C THR A 77 -6.04 1.48 6.82
N GLY A 78 -7.11 1.10 7.50
CA GLY A 78 -8.17 0.27 6.92
C GLY A 78 -8.91 1.00 5.80
N LEU A 79 -9.08 0.34 4.66
CA LEU A 79 -9.71 0.90 3.45
C LEU A 79 -11.09 0.30 3.14
N TYR A 80 -11.80 -0.20 4.14
CA TYR A 80 -13.16 -0.77 3.98
C TYR A 80 -14.16 0.33 3.67
N GLY A 81 -14.68 0.34 2.42
CA GLY A 81 -15.64 1.37 1.97
C GLY A 81 -15.05 2.77 1.87
N ALA A 82 -13.75 2.90 1.81
CA ALA A 82 -13.08 4.18 1.71
C ALA A 82 -13.30 4.85 0.33
N SER A 83 -13.30 6.17 0.34
CA SER A 83 -13.43 7.00 -0.86
C SER A 83 -12.43 8.14 -0.82
N ILE A 84 -11.99 8.56 -1.99
CA ILE A 84 -11.04 9.67 -2.17
C ILE A 84 -11.63 10.74 -3.09
N VAL A 85 -11.36 11.99 -2.76
CA VAL A 85 -11.61 13.14 -3.66
C VAL A 85 -10.28 13.86 -3.87
N TYR A 86 -9.98 14.22 -5.08
CA TYR A 86 -8.84 15.08 -5.37
C TYR A 86 -9.30 16.42 -5.95
N ARG A 87 -8.47 17.44 -5.77
CA ARG A 87 -8.62 18.69 -6.46
C ARG A 87 -7.30 19.16 -7.07
N VAL A 88 -7.43 19.86 -8.19
CA VAL A 88 -6.33 20.45 -8.91
C VAL A 88 -6.46 21.97 -8.78
N LEU A 89 -5.46 22.59 -8.19
CA LEU A 89 -5.35 24.03 -8.09
C LEU A 89 -4.34 24.49 -9.13
N MET A 90 -4.78 25.29 -10.08
CA MET A 90 -3.93 25.87 -11.12
C MET A 90 -3.81 27.38 -10.93
N GLN A 91 -2.61 27.89 -11.01
CA GLN A 91 -2.33 29.32 -10.83
C GLN A 91 -1.39 29.80 -11.94
N SER A 92 -1.63 31.02 -12.44
CA SER A 92 -0.72 31.71 -13.33
C SER A 92 -0.58 33.18 -12.93
N LYS A 93 0.67 33.63 -12.90
CA LYS A 93 1.04 35.07 -12.72
C LYS A 93 1.32 35.77 -14.04
N ALA A 94 1.08 35.10 -15.18
CA ALA A 94 1.29 35.62 -16.51
C ALA A 94 0.10 35.26 -17.41
N TYR A 95 -0.33 36.20 -18.26
CA TYR A 95 -1.45 35.99 -19.17
C TYR A 95 -1.14 34.97 -20.27
N GLU A 96 0.12 34.93 -20.69
CA GLU A 96 0.57 34.11 -21.82
C GLU A 96 0.87 32.66 -21.43
N HIS A 97 1.09 32.40 -20.14
CA HIS A 97 1.46 31.10 -19.66
C HIS A 97 0.27 30.43 -18.93
N LYS A 98 -0.17 29.32 -19.47
CA LYS A 98 -1.29 28.52 -18.90
C LYS A 98 -0.76 27.18 -18.41
N PRO A 99 -0.98 26.83 -17.12
CA PRO A 99 -0.71 25.48 -16.66
C PRO A 99 -1.71 24.50 -17.26
N VAL A 100 -1.27 23.28 -17.53
CA VAL A 100 -2.12 22.20 -18.06
C VAL A 100 -2.01 21.00 -17.10
N PHE A 101 -3.15 20.53 -16.65
CA PHE A 101 -3.27 19.26 -15.97
C PHE A 101 -3.76 18.21 -16.97
N LYS A 102 -3.07 17.05 -17.03
CA LYS A 102 -3.38 15.98 -17.98
C LYS A 102 -4.06 14.80 -17.32
N SER A 103 -3.43 14.25 -16.27
CA SER A 103 -3.92 13.03 -15.61
C SER A 103 -3.44 12.94 -14.17
N VAL A 104 -4.15 12.15 -13.37
CA VAL A 104 -3.72 11.67 -12.05
C VAL A 104 -3.97 10.17 -11.97
N THR A 105 -3.02 9.45 -11.38
CA THR A 105 -3.13 8.02 -11.14
C THR A 105 -2.90 7.74 -9.66
N PHE A 106 -3.78 6.94 -9.09
CA PHE A 106 -3.70 6.44 -7.71
C PHE A 106 -3.34 4.97 -7.73
N TYR A 107 -2.34 4.61 -6.95
CA TYR A 107 -1.91 3.22 -6.75
C TYR A 107 -2.20 2.82 -5.31
N PHE A 108 -2.80 1.64 -5.14
CA PHE A 108 -3.10 1.04 -3.85
C PHE A 108 -2.59 -0.39 -3.88
N GLU A 109 -1.69 -0.72 -2.97
CA GLU A 109 -1.13 -2.05 -2.79
C GLU A 109 -1.50 -2.54 -1.38
N PRO A 110 -2.40 -3.54 -1.25
CA PRO A 110 -2.76 -4.10 0.06
C PRO A 110 -1.55 -4.68 0.77
N VAL A 111 -1.42 -4.40 2.05
CA VAL A 111 -0.36 -4.96 2.90
C VAL A 111 -0.93 -5.40 4.24
N LEU A 112 -0.22 -6.31 4.91
CA LEU A 112 -0.46 -6.68 6.30
C LEU A 112 0.64 -6.07 7.16
N VAL A 113 0.26 -5.56 8.33
CA VAL A 113 1.23 -5.06 9.30
C VAL A 113 1.33 -6.03 10.48
N PHE A 114 2.54 -6.52 10.72
CA PHE A 114 2.87 -7.32 11.89
C PHE A 114 3.80 -6.53 12.81
N GLY A 115 3.31 -6.20 14.03
CA GLY A 115 4.10 -5.50 15.03
C GLY A 115 4.72 -6.48 16.03
N ASN A 116 6.01 -6.80 15.90
CA ASN A 116 6.71 -7.57 16.93
C ASN A 116 7.01 -6.67 18.13
N LYS A 117 6.36 -6.96 19.26
CA LYS A 117 6.48 -6.22 20.54
C LYS A 117 7.45 -6.88 21.51
N GLY A 118 8.16 -7.93 21.10
CA GLY A 118 9.19 -8.60 21.89
C GLY A 118 10.55 -7.91 21.79
N ASP A 119 11.53 -8.47 22.47
CA ASP A 119 12.92 -8.01 22.46
C ASP A 119 13.79 -8.76 21.42
N LEU A 120 13.27 -9.87 20.89
CA LEU A 120 13.94 -10.72 19.91
C LEU A 120 13.06 -10.92 18.67
N PRO A 121 13.65 -11.32 17.51
CA PRO A 121 12.90 -11.73 16.35
C PRO A 121 11.87 -12.82 16.67
N CYS A 122 10.71 -12.73 16.02
CA CYS A 122 9.60 -13.67 16.19
C CYS A 122 9.49 -14.54 14.93
N SER A 123 9.59 -15.87 15.11
CA SER A 123 9.37 -16.87 14.06
C SER A 123 7.99 -17.50 14.27
N PRO A 124 6.94 -17.06 13.54
CA PRO A 124 5.58 -17.53 13.76
C PRO A 124 5.38 -18.93 13.18
N GLU A 125 4.38 -19.63 13.69
CA GLU A 125 3.73 -20.70 12.94
C GLU A 125 2.72 -20.09 11.97
N ILE A 126 2.60 -20.64 10.77
CA ILE A 126 1.70 -20.15 9.74
C ILE A 126 0.91 -21.30 9.10
N TRP A 127 -0.39 -21.09 8.91
CA TRP A 127 -1.27 -21.93 8.10
C TRP A 127 -1.65 -21.15 6.87
N ILE A 128 -1.45 -21.75 5.71
CA ILE A 128 -1.73 -21.16 4.39
C ILE A 128 -2.72 -22.08 3.68
N THR A 129 -3.99 -21.68 3.58
CA THR A 129 -4.97 -22.42 2.79
C THR A 129 -5.09 -21.75 1.43
N LYS A 130 -4.51 -22.39 0.40
CA LYS A 130 -4.42 -21.83 -0.95
C LYS A 130 -5.79 -21.76 -1.62
N LYS A 131 -6.05 -20.65 -2.31
CA LYS A 131 -7.21 -20.45 -3.18
C LYS A 131 -6.75 -20.33 -4.63
N GLY A 132 -7.22 -21.26 -5.45
CA GLY A 132 -6.71 -21.45 -6.81
C GLY A 132 -5.29 -22.01 -6.84
N ASN A 133 -4.91 -22.64 -7.95
CA ASN A 133 -3.56 -23.17 -8.14
C ASN A 133 -2.53 -22.06 -8.38
N GLY A 134 -1.30 -22.26 -7.95
CA GLY A 134 -0.16 -21.40 -8.25
C GLY A 134 0.70 -21.05 -7.06
N ASP A 135 1.61 -20.11 -7.25
CA ASP A 135 2.57 -19.67 -6.26
C ASP A 135 1.90 -18.86 -5.14
N PHE A 136 2.59 -18.86 -4.00
CA PHE A 136 2.25 -18.04 -2.85
C PHE A 136 3.53 -17.47 -2.24
N SER A 137 3.56 -16.17 -1.93
CA SER A 137 4.67 -15.60 -1.18
C SER A 137 4.25 -14.49 -0.23
N ILE A 138 5.07 -14.32 0.81
CA ILE A 138 5.04 -13.19 1.75
C ILE A 138 6.38 -12.49 1.65
N VAL A 139 6.37 -11.19 1.34
CA VAL A 139 7.56 -10.34 1.26
C VAL A 139 7.55 -9.34 2.39
N ASN A 140 8.60 -9.32 3.22
CA ASN A 140 8.76 -8.31 4.26
C ASN A 140 9.39 -7.04 3.68
N LEU A 141 8.57 -6.02 3.41
CA LEU A 141 9.00 -4.77 2.75
C LEU A 141 9.87 -3.89 3.64
N THR A 142 9.81 -4.07 4.96
CA THR A 142 10.63 -3.33 5.94
C THR A 142 11.97 -3.99 6.24
N HIS A 143 12.17 -5.22 5.77
CA HIS A 143 13.40 -5.98 5.96
C HIS A 143 13.91 -6.54 4.64
N ASN A 144 14.73 -5.78 3.95
CA ASN A 144 15.46 -6.15 2.72
C ASN A 144 14.63 -6.88 1.65
N ASN A 145 13.30 -6.77 1.69
CA ASN A 145 12.36 -7.54 0.86
C ASN A 145 12.59 -9.06 0.96
N GLU A 146 12.88 -9.54 2.16
CA GLU A 146 12.97 -10.99 2.40
C GLU A 146 11.67 -11.67 2.01
N GLU A 147 11.77 -12.68 1.16
CA GLU A 147 10.64 -13.40 0.60
C GLU A 147 10.57 -14.83 1.15
N PHE A 148 9.45 -15.17 1.74
CA PHE A 148 9.01 -16.53 2.04
C PHE A 148 8.12 -16.99 0.90
N LYS A 149 8.42 -18.11 0.23
CA LYS A 149 7.73 -18.48 -1.01
C LYS A 149 7.55 -19.97 -1.18
N PHE A 150 6.32 -20.35 -1.58
CA PHE A 150 6.00 -21.66 -2.14
C PHE A 150 5.63 -21.53 -3.60
N ASN A 151 6.13 -22.46 -4.41
CA ASN A 151 5.73 -22.61 -5.80
C ASN A 151 4.67 -23.71 -5.92
N ASN A 152 3.77 -23.58 -6.92
CA ASN A 152 2.84 -24.64 -7.37
C ASN A 152 1.95 -25.24 -6.27
N LEU A 153 1.46 -24.44 -5.33
CA LEU A 153 0.44 -24.88 -4.38
C LEU A 153 -0.89 -25.16 -5.11
N ILE A 154 -1.67 -26.10 -4.58
CA ILE A 154 -2.93 -26.55 -5.19
C ILE A 154 -4.10 -25.88 -4.48
N ASP A 155 -5.20 -25.66 -5.23
CA ASP A 155 -6.44 -25.12 -4.67
C ASP A 155 -6.97 -25.98 -3.53
N GLY A 156 -7.30 -25.34 -2.40
CA GLY A 156 -7.77 -25.97 -1.17
C GLY A 156 -6.68 -26.65 -0.33
N GLU A 157 -5.44 -26.71 -0.80
CA GLU A 157 -4.32 -27.22 0.00
C GLU A 157 -4.05 -26.31 1.18
N THR A 158 -3.88 -26.90 2.36
CA THR A 158 -3.35 -26.19 3.55
C THR A 158 -1.93 -26.61 3.81
N VAL A 159 -1.01 -25.64 3.80
CA VAL A 159 0.38 -25.83 4.20
C VAL A 159 0.55 -25.22 5.59
N PHE A 160 1.08 -25.99 6.52
CA PHE A 160 1.53 -25.55 7.83
C PHE A 160 3.06 -25.41 7.82
N VAL A 161 3.56 -24.32 8.39
CA VAL A 161 4.99 -24.09 8.55
C VAL A 161 5.27 -23.64 9.98
N ASP A 162 6.10 -24.39 10.68
CA ASP A 162 6.75 -23.98 11.91
C ASP A 162 8.08 -23.32 11.54
N ASN A 163 8.09 -21.98 11.55
CA ASN A 163 9.28 -21.23 11.14
C ASN A 163 10.41 -21.28 12.18
N GLU A 164 10.12 -21.60 13.44
CA GLU A 164 11.15 -21.73 14.48
C GLU A 164 11.87 -23.06 14.37
N ASN A 165 11.14 -24.15 14.15
CA ASN A 165 11.70 -25.50 14.02
C ASN A 165 12.04 -25.85 12.56
N GLN A 166 11.68 -24.99 11.61
CA GLN A 166 11.89 -25.17 10.17
C GLN A 166 11.20 -26.42 9.63
N ASP A 167 9.97 -26.67 10.09
CA ASP A 167 9.18 -27.82 9.68
C ASP A 167 8.01 -27.39 8.78
N ILE A 168 7.72 -28.22 7.77
CA ILE A 168 6.69 -27.98 6.76
C ILE A 168 5.81 -29.21 6.61
N GLU A 169 4.51 -29.02 6.85
CA GLU A 169 3.50 -30.04 6.64
C GLU A 169 2.49 -29.59 5.58
N THR A 170 1.83 -30.51 4.93
CA THR A 170 0.75 -30.24 3.97
C THR A 170 -0.44 -31.17 4.20
N SER A 171 -1.64 -30.68 3.92
CA SER A 171 -2.86 -31.48 3.95
C SER A 171 -2.92 -32.55 2.86
N LEU A 172 -2.01 -32.52 1.89
CA LEU A 172 -1.95 -33.51 0.80
C LEU A 172 -1.28 -34.81 1.26
N ALA A 173 -1.93 -35.94 1.01
CA ALA A 173 -1.34 -37.24 1.33
C ALA A 173 -0.09 -37.50 0.48
N VAL A 174 0.95 -38.06 1.14
CA VAL A 174 2.21 -38.49 0.49
C VAL A 174 2.94 -37.36 -0.27
N THR A 175 2.74 -36.12 0.13
CA THR A 175 3.38 -34.94 -0.50
C THR A 175 4.29 -34.23 0.50
N TYR A 176 5.46 -33.84 0.04
CA TYR A 176 6.42 -33.04 0.80
C TYR A 176 6.68 -31.72 0.04
N ARG A 177 6.52 -30.57 0.72
CA ARG A 177 6.59 -29.25 0.09
C ARG A 177 7.96 -28.57 0.18
N TYR A 178 8.96 -29.18 0.83
CA TYR A 178 10.32 -28.62 0.93
C TYR A 178 10.92 -28.28 -0.45
N LYS A 179 10.73 -29.13 -1.47
CA LYS A 179 11.23 -28.89 -2.82
C LYS A 179 10.57 -27.70 -3.54
N ASP A 180 9.36 -27.33 -3.10
CA ASP A 180 8.58 -26.23 -3.67
C ASP A 180 8.73 -24.94 -2.86
N PHE A 181 9.44 -24.99 -1.74
CA PHE A 181 9.75 -23.91 -0.83
C PHE A 181 11.12 -23.28 -1.17
N ASN A 182 11.29 -22.00 -0.92
CA ASN A 182 12.53 -21.27 -1.21
C ASN A 182 13.55 -21.27 -0.05
N ASP A 183 13.38 -22.12 0.93
CA ASP A 183 14.24 -22.29 2.12
C ASP A 183 14.41 -21.03 2.99
N ASN A 184 13.56 -20.02 2.79
CA ASN A 184 13.59 -18.80 3.57
C ASN A 184 12.41 -18.73 4.54
N PHE A 185 12.62 -19.23 5.76
CA PHE A 185 11.61 -19.26 6.82
C PHE A 185 11.32 -17.86 7.36
N LEU A 186 10.05 -17.59 7.71
CA LEU A 186 9.63 -16.29 8.22
C LEU A 186 10.28 -15.98 9.57
N SER A 187 10.87 -14.81 9.64
CA SER A 187 11.36 -14.21 10.87
C SER A 187 11.00 -12.74 10.88
N PHE A 188 10.25 -12.30 11.88
CA PHE A 188 9.82 -10.92 12.01
C PHE A 188 10.68 -10.19 13.04
N PRO A 189 11.63 -9.35 12.60
CA PRO A 189 12.40 -8.49 13.48
C PRO A 189 11.53 -7.65 14.43
N VAL A 190 12.13 -7.17 15.51
CA VAL A 190 11.47 -6.30 16.50
C VAL A 190 10.95 -5.05 15.84
N GLY A 191 9.74 -4.63 16.21
CA GLY A 191 9.07 -3.46 15.68
C GLY A 191 8.09 -3.76 14.54
N LYS A 192 7.88 -2.80 13.66
CA LYS A 192 6.89 -2.86 12.57
C LYS A 192 7.44 -3.65 11.39
N ASN A 193 6.69 -4.66 10.96
CA ASN A 193 6.94 -5.42 9.74
C ASN A 193 5.76 -5.21 8.79
N VAL A 194 6.02 -4.69 7.59
CA VAL A 194 5.04 -4.48 6.53
C VAL A 194 5.19 -5.62 5.53
N LEU A 195 4.14 -6.41 5.39
CA LEU A 195 4.14 -7.65 4.62
C LEU A 195 3.28 -7.51 3.38
N ARG A 196 3.86 -7.76 2.23
CA ARG A 196 3.12 -7.92 0.98
C ARG A 196 2.87 -9.40 0.75
N VAL A 197 1.61 -9.75 0.50
CA VAL A 197 1.19 -11.11 0.17
C VAL A 197 0.95 -11.20 -1.34
N ASN A 198 1.59 -12.17 -1.99
CA ASN A 198 1.35 -12.49 -3.39
C ASN A 198 0.69 -13.87 -3.48
N GLY A 199 -0.29 -14.00 -4.38
CA GLY A 199 -1.17 -15.17 -4.45
C GLY A 199 -2.40 -15.01 -3.55
N ILE A 200 -3.40 -15.86 -3.75
CA ILE A 200 -4.67 -15.82 -3.01
C ILE A 200 -4.70 -17.00 -2.04
N ALA A 201 -4.83 -16.73 -0.75
CA ALA A 201 -4.91 -17.74 0.31
C ALA A 201 -5.58 -17.16 1.55
N ASP A 202 -6.17 -18.03 2.37
CA ASP A 202 -6.47 -17.70 3.76
C ASP A 202 -5.22 -17.99 4.60
N ILE A 203 -4.83 -17.04 5.44
CA ILE A 203 -3.60 -17.11 6.22
C ILE A 203 -3.95 -16.96 7.70
N THR A 204 -3.39 -17.84 8.53
CA THR A 204 -3.47 -17.74 9.99
C THR A 204 -2.08 -17.79 10.57
N PHE A 205 -1.77 -16.86 11.47
CA PHE A 205 -0.52 -16.85 12.22
C PHE A 205 -0.78 -17.22 13.68
N ARG A 206 0.11 -18.06 14.24
CA ARG A 206 0.27 -18.23 15.68
C ARG A 206 1.69 -17.81 16.06
N TYR A 207 1.81 -16.93 17.04
CA TYR A 207 3.10 -16.40 17.43
C TYR A 207 3.18 -16.12 18.92
N GLN A 208 4.39 -16.07 19.43
CA GLN A 208 4.70 -15.64 20.78
C GLN A 208 5.88 -14.68 20.75
N PHE A 209 5.74 -13.54 21.40
CA PHE A 209 6.86 -12.62 21.55
C PHE A 209 7.85 -13.14 22.58
N LYS A 210 9.13 -13.04 22.24
CA LYS A 210 10.24 -13.40 23.13
C LYS A 210 10.69 -12.14 23.86
N LEU A 211 10.64 -12.19 25.20
CA LEU A 211 11.11 -11.13 26.10
C LEU A 211 12.42 -11.58 26.75
N LEU A 212 13.34 -10.65 26.97
CA LEU A 212 14.62 -10.87 27.66
C LEU A 212 14.46 -10.66 29.17
#